data_d46652d1d91728b1d4b9a98a9732bb55
#
_entry.id   d46652d1d91728b1d4b9a98a9732bb55
#
_cell.length_a   1.000
_cell.length_b   1.000
_cell.length_c   1.000
_cell.angle_alpha   90.00
_cell.angle_beta   90.00
_cell.angle_gamma   90.00
#
_symmetry.space_group_name_H-M   'P 1'
#
loop_
_entity.id
_entity.type
_entity.pdbx_description
1 polymer ?
#
loop_
_entity_poly.entity_id
_entity_poly.type
_entity_poly.pdbx_seq_one_letter_code
_entity_poly.pdbx_strand_id
1 'polypeptide(L)'
;MKTNNNTSLFQRDQVMESLKQSFVKLNPKIMVKNPVMFTVEISTLIMFIVTIFSATNDSQGSFAYNLLVFIILLVTLLFANFAEAIAEARGKAQADSLRKTREETPAKLNVNGQIKTVSSSQLKKGDVFECEAGDVIPADGEIIEGLASIDESAITGESAPVIREAGGDKSSVTGGTKVLSDHIKVVVTSQPGESFLDKMIALVEGASRQKTPNEIALTILLAVFTLVFLIVCITLKPFADYSNTVITIAAFCSLFVCLIPTTIGGLLSAIGIAGMDRALRANVITKSGKAVETAGDIDTLLLDKTGTITIGNRKATEFYPVAGMDKHAFIEACLMSSVSDDTPEGKSIIELGREMGVRMRTLNTEGAHMIKFTAETKCSGINLKDGTEIRKGAFDAIRRIAMEAGNKFPKDTEDVIQAISANGGTPLVVCIDKKVAGVIELQDVIKPYFLASDAGLKRRPEEDAQNYFQ
;
A
#
# COMPACT_ATOMS: atom_id res chain seq x y z
N MET A 1 4.32 19.32 -10.04
CA MET A 1 5.03 19.82 -8.85
C MET A 1 6.19 18.89 -8.58
N LYS A 2 7.43 19.34 -8.82
CA LYS A 2 8.64 18.57 -8.49
C LYS A 2 8.83 18.61 -6.98
N THR A 3 8.45 17.59 -6.27
CA THR A 3 8.88 17.40 -4.88
C THR A 3 10.32 16.93 -4.88
N ASN A 4 11.23 17.85 -4.60
CA ASN A 4 12.63 17.55 -4.28
C ASN A 4 12.66 16.78 -2.95
N ASN A 5 12.45 15.47 -2.99
CA ASN A 5 12.69 14.59 -1.85
C ASN A 5 14.17 14.19 -1.81
N ASN A 6 15.06 15.17 -1.58
CA ASN A 6 16.34 14.91 -0.97
C ASN A 6 16.09 14.60 0.52
N THR A 7 15.52 13.45 0.82
CA THR A 7 15.52 12.93 2.19
C THR A 7 16.95 12.52 2.49
N SER A 8 17.67 13.36 3.24
CA SER A 8 19.00 12.99 3.74
C SER A 8 18.87 11.64 4.45
N LEU A 9 19.82 10.73 4.19
CA LEU A 9 19.89 9.39 4.78
C LEU A 9 19.79 9.39 6.32
N PHE A 10 20.03 10.53 6.95
CA PHE A 10 19.98 10.75 8.39
C PHE A 10 19.17 12.03 8.69
N GLN A 11 17.89 11.86 9.00
CA GLN A 11 17.12 12.93 9.59
C GLN A 11 17.57 13.14 11.04
N ARG A 12 17.86 14.37 11.44
CA ARG A 12 18.41 14.71 12.75
C ARG A 12 17.59 14.15 13.90
N ASP A 13 16.28 14.19 13.78
CA ASP A 13 15.36 13.71 14.84
C ASP A 13 15.43 12.17 14.98
N GLN A 14 15.53 11.44 13.89
CA GLN A 14 15.69 9.97 13.89
C GLN A 14 17.03 9.55 14.49
N VAL A 15 18.11 10.27 14.17
CA VAL A 15 19.44 10.01 14.72
C VAL A 15 19.45 10.26 16.23
N MET A 16 18.84 11.35 16.68
CA MET A 16 18.80 11.70 18.11
C MET A 16 17.97 10.70 18.91
N GLU A 17 16.81 10.29 18.38
CA GLU A 17 16.00 9.26 19.03
C GLU A 17 16.70 7.89 19.03
N SER A 18 17.36 7.50 17.94
CA SER A 18 18.14 6.26 17.87
C SER A 18 19.32 6.26 18.84
N LEU A 19 19.97 7.42 19.02
CA LEU A 19 21.03 7.58 20.02
C LEU A 19 20.49 7.36 21.45
N LYS A 20 19.34 7.95 21.76
CA LYS A 20 18.67 7.73 23.05
C LYS A 20 18.28 6.27 23.25
N GLN A 21 17.73 5.64 22.21
CA GLN A 21 17.34 4.23 22.25
C GLN A 21 18.55 3.29 22.40
N SER A 22 19.74 3.66 21.93
CA SER A 22 20.95 2.86 22.13
C SER A 22 21.30 2.65 23.59
N PHE A 23 21.02 3.64 24.43
CA PHE A 23 21.19 3.53 25.89
C PHE A 23 20.05 2.73 26.55
N VAL A 24 18.80 2.89 26.09
CA VAL A 24 17.65 2.13 26.60
C VAL A 24 17.82 0.63 26.33
N LYS A 25 18.40 0.28 25.18
CA LYS A 25 18.69 -1.10 24.80
C LYS A 25 19.80 -1.77 25.61
N LEU A 26 20.54 -1.05 26.44
CA LEU A 26 21.45 -1.63 27.43
C LEU A 26 20.72 -2.40 28.56
N ASN A 27 19.41 -2.48 28.52
CA ASN A 27 18.65 -3.29 29.47
C ASN A 27 18.90 -4.80 29.21
N PRO A 28 19.44 -5.56 30.19
CA PRO A 28 19.75 -6.98 30.01
C PRO A 28 18.59 -7.85 29.55
N LYS A 29 17.35 -7.49 29.91
CA LYS A 29 16.14 -8.19 29.45
C LYS A 29 15.92 -8.07 27.94
N ILE A 30 16.40 -6.99 27.33
CA ILE A 30 16.33 -6.76 25.89
C ILE A 30 17.53 -7.48 25.23
N MET A 31 18.71 -7.32 25.80
CA MET A 31 19.98 -7.83 25.30
C MET A 31 20.04 -9.37 25.22
N VAL A 32 19.43 -10.08 26.16
CA VAL A 32 19.34 -11.57 26.17
C VAL A 32 18.80 -12.15 24.86
N LYS A 33 18.00 -11.38 24.10
CA LYS A 33 17.50 -11.82 22.79
C LYS A 33 18.60 -11.95 21.73
N ASN A 34 19.75 -11.32 21.95
CA ASN A 34 20.93 -11.41 21.11
C ASN A 34 22.09 -11.95 21.95
N PRO A 35 22.36 -13.28 21.95
CA PRO A 35 23.33 -13.91 22.85
C PRO A 35 24.75 -13.36 22.68
N VAL A 36 25.13 -12.96 21.45
CA VAL A 36 26.44 -12.37 21.17
C VAL A 36 26.60 -11.03 21.89
N MET A 37 25.63 -10.12 21.67
CA MET A 37 25.69 -8.78 22.27
C MET A 37 25.51 -8.82 23.77
N PHE A 38 24.74 -9.79 24.31
CA PHE A 38 24.62 -10.02 25.75
C PHE A 38 25.92 -10.40 26.39
N THR A 39 26.73 -11.26 25.76
CA THR A 39 28.05 -11.63 26.27
C THR A 39 29.03 -10.45 26.22
N VAL A 40 28.94 -9.58 25.21
CA VAL A 40 29.73 -8.33 25.19
C VAL A 40 29.31 -7.40 26.32
N GLU A 41 28.01 -7.29 26.62
CA GLU A 41 27.51 -6.50 27.74
C GLU A 41 28.06 -6.99 29.07
N ILE A 42 28.02 -8.32 29.32
CA ILE A 42 28.60 -8.93 30.53
C ILE A 42 30.09 -8.64 30.59
N SER A 43 30.84 -8.83 29.50
CA SER A 43 32.26 -8.51 29.43
C SER A 43 32.55 -7.03 29.69
N THR A 44 31.72 -6.14 29.21
CA THR A 44 31.81 -4.68 29.48
C THR A 44 31.61 -4.38 30.97
N LEU A 45 30.62 -5.03 31.60
CA LEU A 45 30.37 -4.89 33.05
C LEU A 45 31.54 -5.42 33.87
N ILE A 46 32.09 -6.59 33.52
CA ILE A 46 33.28 -7.16 34.19
C ILE A 46 34.44 -6.18 34.05
N MET A 47 34.69 -5.65 32.84
CA MET A 47 35.79 -4.70 32.63
C MET A 47 35.61 -3.39 33.36
N PHE A 48 34.36 -2.92 33.53
CA PHE A 48 34.07 -1.76 34.40
C PHE A 48 34.50 -1.99 35.82
N ILE A 49 34.15 -3.16 36.40
CA ILE A 49 34.54 -3.54 37.76
C ILE A 49 36.07 -3.66 37.87
N VAL A 50 36.72 -4.36 36.93
CA VAL A 50 38.17 -4.54 36.87
C VAL A 50 38.91 -3.19 36.78
N THR A 51 38.39 -2.25 36.00
CA THR A 51 38.95 -0.91 35.86
C THR A 51 38.93 -0.15 37.20
N ILE A 52 37.81 -0.24 37.94
CA ILE A 52 37.69 0.38 39.25
C ILE A 52 38.72 -0.24 40.24
N PHE A 53 38.84 -1.57 40.24
CA PHE A 53 39.82 -2.26 41.12
C PHE A 53 41.26 -1.93 40.72
N SER A 54 41.58 -1.77 39.45
CA SER A 54 42.91 -1.41 38.98
C SER A 54 43.35 0.02 39.33
N ALA A 55 42.40 0.88 39.70
CA ALA A 55 42.74 2.21 40.24
C ALA A 55 43.46 2.17 41.63
N THR A 56 43.26 1.08 42.38
CA THR A 56 43.84 0.90 43.73
C THR A 56 44.84 -0.24 43.80
N ASN A 57 44.90 -1.13 42.79
CA ASN A 57 45.74 -2.31 42.81
C ASN A 57 46.13 -2.76 41.38
N ASP A 58 47.43 -2.79 41.10
CA ASP A 58 47.98 -3.14 39.76
C ASP A 58 47.99 -4.64 39.45
N SER A 59 47.42 -5.50 40.29
CA SER A 59 47.43 -6.97 40.11
C SER A 59 46.75 -7.45 38.83
N GLN A 60 45.90 -6.66 38.24
CA GLN A 60 45.15 -6.98 37.02
C GLN A 60 45.60 -6.15 35.78
N GLY A 61 46.83 -5.62 35.83
CA GLY A 61 47.39 -4.76 34.78
C GLY A 61 47.15 -3.26 35.01
N SER A 62 47.69 -2.42 34.13
CA SER A 62 47.62 -0.96 34.33
C SER A 62 46.18 -0.44 34.18
N PHE A 63 45.83 0.55 34.97
CA PHE A 63 44.55 1.25 34.93
C PHE A 63 44.25 1.75 33.52
N ALA A 64 45.24 2.35 32.84
CA ALA A 64 45.08 2.89 31.48
C ALA A 64 44.68 1.81 30.46
N TYR A 65 45.27 0.63 30.54
CA TYR A 65 44.93 -0.49 29.66
C TYR A 65 43.51 -1.00 29.90
N ASN A 66 43.14 -1.22 31.17
CA ASN A 66 41.82 -1.71 31.53
C ASN A 66 40.74 -0.69 31.16
N LEU A 67 40.98 0.60 31.36
CA LEU A 67 40.08 1.69 30.95
C LEU A 67 39.89 1.73 29.42
N LEU A 68 40.98 1.58 28.66
CA LEU A 68 40.92 1.55 27.20
C LEU A 68 40.06 0.39 26.70
N VAL A 69 40.28 -0.82 27.23
CA VAL A 69 39.47 -2.01 26.88
C VAL A 69 38.00 -1.78 27.22
N PHE A 70 37.70 -1.25 28.40
CA PHE A 70 36.33 -0.94 28.82
C PHE A 70 35.66 0.05 27.84
N ILE A 71 36.36 1.14 27.48
CA ILE A 71 35.83 2.15 26.54
C ILE A 71 35.55 1.53 25.18
N ILE A 72 36.46 0.71 24.63
CA ILE A 72 36.28 0.04 23.34
C ILE A 72 35.05 -0.86 23.36
N LEU A 73 34.88 -1.68 24.43
CA LEU A 73 33.73 -2.56 24.55
C LEU A 73 32.42 -1.77 24.69
N LEU A 74 32.41 -0.70 25.47
CA LEU A 74 31.24 0.17 25.64
C LEU A 74 30.84 0.84 24.33
N VAL A 75 31.81 1.39 23.59
CA VAL A 75 31.57 1.99 22.28
C VAL A 75 31.04 0.97 21.28
N THR A 76 31.61 -0.23 21.27
CA THR A 76 31.14 -1.32 20.39
C THR A 76 29.70 -1.68 20.70
N LEU A 77 29.34 -1.80 21.96
CA LEU A 77 27.99 -2.12 22.43
C LEU A 77 26.98 -1.01 22.07
N LEU A 78 27.33 0.23 22.33
CA LEU A 78 26.49 1.39 21.99
C LEU A 78 26.31 1.55 20.47
N PHE A 79 27.37 1.30 19.69
CA PHE A 79 27.31 1.34 18.23
C PHE A 79 26.37 0.27 17.67
N ALA A 80 26.46 -0.96 18.16
CA ALA A 80 25.57 -2.04 17.74
C ALA A 80 24.10 -1.72 18.05
N ASN A 81 23.82 -1.25 19.27
CA ASN A 81 22.47 -0.82 19.66
C ASN A 81 21.95 0.36 18.85
N PHE A 82 22.83 1.32 18.55
CA PHE A 82 22.49 2.46 17.69
C PHE A 82 22.13 2.01 16.26
N ALA A 83 22.93 1.12 15.66
CA ALA A 83 22.67 0.57 14.33
C ALA A 83 21.32 -0.16 14.27
N GLU A 84 20.98 -0.92 15.30
CA GLU A 84 19.67 -1.58 15.40
C GLU A 84 18.53 -0.56 15.59
N ALA A 85 18.70 0.44 16.47
CA ALA A 85 17.69 1.44 16.75
C ALA A 85 17.37 2.33 15.53
N ILE A 86 18.37 2.75 14.76
CA ILE A 86 18.17 3.56 13.56
C ILE A 86 17.44 2.77 12.47
N ALA A 87 17.71 1.49 12.42
CA ALA A 87 17.05 0.56 11.55
C ALA A 87 15.55 0.39 11.91
N GLU A 88 15.22 0.23 13.19
CA GLU A 88 13.83 0.15 13.68
C GLU A 88 13.05 1.47 13.48
N ALA A 89 13.70 2.61 13.71
CA ALA A 89 13.09 3.93 13.52
C ALA A 89 12.62 4.15 12.08
N ARG A 90 13.37 3.65 11.11
CA ARG A 90 12.99 3.71 9.67
C ARG A 90 11.78 2.83 9.36
N GLY A 91 11.69 1.63 9.95
CA GLY A 91 10.53 0.76 9.77
C GLY A 91 9.23 1.39 10.30
N LYS A 92 9.31 2.09 11.45
CA LYS A 92 8.15 2.82 12.01
C LYS A 92 7.69 3.99 11.15
N ALA A 93 8.60 4.74 10.55
CA ALA A 93 8.26 5.87 9.71
C ALA A 93 7.38 5.51 8.50
N GLN A 94 7.44 4.27 8.03
CA GLN A 94 6.58 3.74 6.97
C GLN A 94 5.13 3.52 7.45
N ALA A 95 4.98 2.91 8.62
CA ALA A 95 3.66 2.69 9.22
C ALA A 95 2.97 4.02 9.53
N ASP A 96 3.72 5.01 10.03
CA ASP A 96 3.21 6.36 10.30
C ASP A 96 2.76 7.09 9.04
N SER A 97 3.41 6.86 7.90
CA SER A 97 2.99 7.41 6.60
C SER A 97 1.63 6.88 6.16
N LEU A 98 1.39 5.56 6.33
CA LEU A 98 0.09 4.95 6.03
C LEU A 98 -1.02 5.43 6.98
N ARG A 99 -0.68 5.63 8.27
CA ARG A 99 -1.62 6.21 9.24
C ARG A 99 -2.03 7.63 8.90
N LYS A 100 -1.08 8.48 8.48
CA LYS A 100 -1.37 9.87 8.08
C LYS A 100 -2.34 9.94 6.91
N THR A 101 -2.25 9.04 5.95
CA THR A 101 -3.19 8.99 4.82
C THR A 101 -4.63 8.74 5.31
N ARG A 102 -4.83 7.97 6.38
CA ARG A 102 -6.14 7.74 7.00
C ARG A 102 -6.60 8.96 7.82
N GLU A 103 -5.73 9.55 8.62
CA GLU A 103 -6.08 10.70 9.48
C GLU A 103 -6.51 11.94 8.69
N GLU A 104 -6.11 12.03 7.43
CA GLU A 104 -6.41 13.15 6.53
C GLU A 104 -7.72 12.99 5.75
N THR A 105 -8.42 11.84 5.83
CA THR A 105 -9.72 11.67 5.13
C THR A 105 -10.80 12.49 5.85
N PRO A 106 -11.36 13.54 5.21
CA PRO A 106 -12.43 14.34 5.82
C PRO A 106 -13.72 13.55 5.88
N ALA A 107 -14.45 13.66 6.99
CA ALA A 107 -15.76 13.06 7.20
C ALA A 107 -16.80 14.16 7.46
N LYS A 108 -17.91 14.14 6.75
CA LYS A 108 -19.04 15.04 6.91
C LYS A 108 -19.99 14.46 8.00
N LEU A 109 -19.63 14.66 9.27
CA LEU A 109 -20.39 14.17 10.42
C LEU A 109 -21.71 14.96 10.56
N ASN A 110 -22.84 14.24 10.60
CA ASN A 110 -24.15 14.82 10.86
C ASN A 110 -24.46 14.78 12.36
N VAL A 111 -24.50 15.95 12.99
CA VAL A 111 -24.84 16.11 14.40
C VAL A 111 -26.15 16.89 14.48
N ASN A 112 -27.25 16.21 14.79
CA ASN A 112 -28.58 16.83 14.91
C ASN A 112 -29.02 17.65 13.68
N GLY A 113 -28.70 17.19 12.47
CA GLY A 113 -29.03 17.86 11.22
C GLY A 113 -28.03 18.93 10.78
N GLN A 114 -26.97 19.17 11.51
CA GLN A 114 -25.85 20.05 11.12
C GLN A 114 -24.65 19.23 10.68
N ILE A 115 -24.13 19.53 9.50
CA ILE A 115 -22.94 18.88 8.96
C ILE A 115 -21.70 19.57 9.51
N LYS A 116 -20.83 18.78 10.16
CA LYS A 116 -19.52 19.21 10.63
C LYS A 116 -18.42 18.37 9.98
N THR A 117 -17.46 19.00 9.35
CA THR A 117 -16.29 18.29 8.84
C THR A 117 -15.33 17.95 9.97
N VAL A 118 -15.04 16.66 10.12
CA VAL A 118 -14.10 16.12 11.10
C VAL A 118 -13.12 15.17 10.41
N SER A 119 -12.03 14.77 11.08
CA SER A 119 -11.17 13.68 10.58
C SER A 119 -11.85 12.32 10.77
N SER A 120 -11.64 11.40 9.84
CA SER A 120 -12.13 10.01 9.93
C SER A 120 -11.71 9.31 11.23
N SER A 121 -10.55 9.69 11.79
CA SER A 121 -10.05 9.16 13.07
C SER A 121 -10.90 9.55 14.30
N GLN A 122 -11.73 10.59 14.17
CA GLN A 122 -12.61 11.07 15.25
C GLN A 122 -13.99 10.42 15.23
N LEU A 123 -14.34 9.69 14.17
CA LEU A 123 -15.61 8.98 14.07
C LEU A 123 -15.69 7.84 15.06
N LYS A 124 -16.86 7.68 15.68
CA LYS A 124 -17.17 6.62 16.65
C LYS A 124 -18.32 5.76 16.16
N LYS A 125 -18.37 4.52 16.61
CA LYS A 125 -19.50 3.64 16.33
C LYS A 125 -20.83 4.30 16.75
N GLY A 126 -21.77 4.35 15.82
CA GLY A 126 -23.07 5.01 15.98
C GLY A 126 -23.13 6.44 15.46
N ASP A 127 -22.00 7.07 15.12
CA ASP A 127 -22.00 8.37 14.45
C ASP A 127 -22.58 8.22 13.04
N VAL A 128 -23.24 9.28 12.55
CA VAL A 128 -23.81 9.32 11.21
C VAL A 128 -23.02 10.32 10.37
N PHE A 129 -22.52 9.87 9.23
CA PHE A 129 -21.85 10.74 8.27
C PHE A 129 -22.54 10.70 6.91
N GLU A 130 -22.30 11.72 6.10
CA GLU A 130 -22.85 11.87 4.76
C GLU A 130 -21.74 11.83 3.73
N CYS A 131 -21.99 11.17 2.59
CA CYS A 131 -21.10 11.16 1.43
C CYS A 131 -21.87 11.43 0.15
N GLU A 132 -21.24 12.20 -0.73
CA GLU A 132 -21.73 12.53 -2.08
C GLU A 132 -20.74 12.07 -3.15
N ALA A 133 -21.19 12.15 -4.40
CA ALA A 133 -20.36 11.80 -5.54
C ALA A 133 -18.97 12.49 -5.49
N GLY A 134 -17.91 11.71 -5.52
CA GLY A 134 -16.52 12.16 -5.42
C GLY A 134 -15.90 12.00 -4.04
N ASP A 135 -16.68 11.82 -2.97
CA ASP A 135 -16.18 11.62 -1.62
C ASP A 135 -15.59 10.21 -1.45
N VAL A 136 -14.58 10.12 -0.58
CA VAL A 136 -14.08 8.85 -0.06
C VAL A 136 -14.82 8.53 1.23
N ILE A 137 -15.32 7.31 1.35
CA ILE A 137 -16.02 6.83 2.55
C ILE A 137 -15.03 6.79 3.72
N PRO A 138 -15.28 7.54 4.81
CA PRO A 138 -14.28 7.74 5.86
C PRO A 138 -14.17 6.57 6.85
N ALA A 139 -15.19 5.74 6.98
CA ALA A 139 -15.23 4.61 7.92
C ALA A 139 -16.18 3.51 7.44
N ASP A 140 -15.99 2.29 7.96
CA ASP A 140 -16.91 1.19 7.71
C ASP A 140 -18.27 1.48 8.36
N GLY A 141 -19.34 1.25 7.61
CA GLY A 141 -20.66 1.59 8.06
C GLY A 141 -21.78 0.88 7.32
N GLU A 142 -23.01 1.25 7.68
CA GLU A 142 -24.24 0.79 7.04
C GLU A 142 -25.04 1.98 6.55
N ILE A 143 -25.49 1.93 5.30
CA ILE A 143 -26.34 2.97 4.71
C ILE A 143 -27.71 2.93 5.37
N ILE A 144 -28.09 4.06 5.97
CA ILE A 144 -29.41 4.23 6.61
C ILE A 144 -30.40 5.02 5.73
N GLU A 145 -29.86 5.81 4.78
CA GLU A 145 -30.68 6.61 3.85
C GLU A 145 -29.91 6.79 2.55
N GLY A 146 -30.62 6.66 1.42
CA GLY A 146 -30.07 6.88 0.09
C GLY A 146 -29.60 5.59 -0.59
N LEU A 147 -29.06 5.80 -1.79
CA LEU A 147 -28.55 4.76 -2.70
C LEU A 147 -27.41 5.41 -3.49
N ALA A 148 -26.31 4.69 -3.71
CA ALA A 148 -25.17 5.21 -4.45
C ALA A 148 -24.44 4.12 -5.24
N SER A 149 -23.76 4.54 -6.29
CA SER A 149 -22.75 3.72 -6.97
C SER A 149 -21.39 3.96 -6.30
N ILE A 150 -20.76 2.90 -5.84
CA ILE A 150 -19.52 2.95 -5.08
C ILE A 150 -18.43 2.15 -5.80
N ASP A 151 -17.26 2.77 -5.97
CA ASP A 151 -16.05 2.11 -6.42
C ASP A 151 -15.38 1.42 -5.24
N GLU A 152 -15.45 0.11 -5.23
CA GLU A 152 -14.85 -0.76 -4.21
C GLU A 152 -13.57 -1.45 -4.72
N SER A 153 -13.04 -1.04 -5.87
CA SER A 153 -11.90 -1.71 -6.51
C SER A 153 -10.65 -1.81 -5.63
N ALA A 154 -10.43 -0.81 -4.77
CA ALA A 154 -9.34 -0.82 -3.80
C ALA A 154 -9.46 -1.93 -2.73
N ILE A 155 -10.66 -2.46 -2.52
CA ILE A 155 -10.98 -3.47 -1.50
C ILE A 155 -11.23 -4.84 -2.14
N THR A 156 -12.15 -4.88 -3.11
CA THR A 156 -12.60 -6.13 -3.75
C THR A 156 -11.73 -6.56 -4.92
N GLY A 157 -10.94 -5.64 -5.48
CA GLY A 157 -10.21 -5.84 -6.71
C GLY A 157 -11.08 -5.83 -7.97
N GLU A 158 -12.40 -5.60 -7.86
CA GLU A 158 -13.30 -5.54 -8.99
C GLU A 158 -13.44 -4.10 -9.53
N SER A 159 -13.19 -3.90 -10.81
CA SER A 159 -13.27 -2.58 -11.44
C SER A 159 -14.70 -2.10 -11.72
N ALA A 160 -15.71 -2.96 -11.52
CA ALA A 160 -17.10 -2.59 -11.66
C ALA A 160 -17.61 -1.89 -10.41
N PRO A 161 -18.17 -0.68 -10.52
CA PRO A 161 -18.86 -0.06 -9.41
C PRO A 161 -20.03 -0.91 -8.91
N VAL A 162 -20.18 -0.96 -7.58
CA VAL A 162 -21.28 -1.68 -6.93
C VAL A 162 -22.35 -0.71 -6.49
N ILE A 163 -23.62 -1.06 -6.68
CA ILE A 163 -24.74 -0.27 -6.16
C ILE A 163 -25.00 -0.70 -4.72
N ARG A 164 -24.92 0.27 -3.80
CA ARG A 164 -25.22 0.14 -2.39
C ARG A 164 -26.43 0.98 -2.03
N GLU A 165 -27.34 0.45 -1.22
CA GLU A 165 -28.62 1.06 -0.88
C GLU A 165 -29.00 0.83 0.59
N ALA A 166 -29.82 1.69 1.14
CA ALA A 166 -30.32 1.54 2.51
C ALA A 166 -31.19 0.29 2.64
N GLY A 167 -30.90 -0.52 3.65
CA GLY A 167 -31.64 -1.75 3.98
C GLY A 167 -31.21 -2.98 3.18
N GLY A 168 -31.30 -4.15 3.83
CA GLY A 168 -30.96 -5.44 3.24
C GLY A 168 -29.46 -5.72 3.09
N ASP A 169 -29.13 -6.68 2.24
CA ASP A 169 -27.75 -7.22 2.11
C ASP A 169 -26.77 -6.25 1.43
N LYS A 170 -27.28 -5.15 0.85
CA LYS A 170 -26.47 -4.18 0.10
C LYS A 170 -26.19 -2.89 0.85
N SER A 171 -26.54 -2.81 2.13
CA SER A 171 -26.42 -1.59 2.94
C SER A 171 -25.01 -1.35 3.47
N SER A 172 -24.14 -2.38 3.50
CA SER A 172 -22.78 -2.27 4.05
C SER A 172 -21.85 -1.50 3.12
N VAL A 173 -21.04 -0.58 3.67
CA VAL A 173 -19.99 0.16 2.97
C VAL A 173 -18.68 0.07 3.74
N THR A 174 -17.57 0.14 3.03
CA THR A 174 -16.23 0.00 3.59
C THR A 174 -15.45 1.30 3.46
N GLY A 175 -14.79 1.71 4.54
CA GLY A 175 -13.90 2.88 4.55
C GLY A 175 -12.78 2.76 3.53
N GLY A 176 -12.47 3.88 2.85
CA GLY A 176 -11.46 3.93 1.78
C GLY A 176 -12.01 3.67 0.38
N THR A 177 -13.29 3.28 0.23
CA THR A 177 -13.98 3.19 -1.06
C THR A 177 -14.49 4.57 -1.50
N LYS A 178 -14.83 4.74 -2.78
CA LYS A 178 -15.19 6.04 -3.35
C LYS A 178 -16.62 6.05 -3.88
N VAL A 179 -17.39 7.07 -3.47
CA VAL A 179 -18.74 7.30 -4.00
C VAL A 179 -18.63 7.90 -5.40
N LEU A 180 -19.26 7.28 -6.40
CA LEU A 180 -19.24 7.73 -7.81
C LEU A 180 -20.49 8.52 -8.18
N SER A 181 -21.64 8.19 -7.59
CA SER A 181 -22.90 8.89 -7.86
C SER A 181 -23.76 8.99 -6.62
N ASP A 182 -24.70 9.94 -6.64
CA ASP A 182 -25.76 10.14 -5.64
C ASP A 182 -25.22 10.54 -4.24
N HIS A 183 -26.07 10.42 -3.22
CA HIS A 183 -25.80 10.82 -1.85
C HIS A 183 -26.31 9.74 -0.90
N ILE A 184 -25.51 9.44 0.11
CA ILE A 184 -25.84 8.44 1.15
C ILE A 184 -25.59 9.00 2.54
N LYS A 185 -26.42 8.55 3.49
CA LYS A 185 -26.17 8.69 4.93
C LYS A 185 -25.79 7.33 5.49
N VAL A 186 -24.71 7.29 6.23
CA VAL A 186 -24.08 6.06 6.72
C VAL A 186 -23.92 6.16 8.23
N VAL A 187 -24.34 5.12 8.94
CA VAL A 187 -24.02 4.95 10.37
C VAL A 187 -22.75 4.14 10.51
N VAL A 188 -21.81 4.63 11.32
CA VAL A 188 -20.55 3.94 11.59
C VAL A 188 -20.81 2.66 12.38
N THR A 189 -20.33 1.52 11.89
CA THR A 189 -20.50 0.21 12.53
C THR A 189 -19.25 -0.31 13.23
N SER A 190 -18.06 0.14 12.82
CA SER A 190 -16.76 -0.25 13.38
C SER A 190 -16.32 0.73 14.47
N GLN A 191 -15.55 0.23 15.46
CA GLN A 191 -14.84 1.11 16.39
C GLN A 191 -13.53 1.60 15.77
N PRO A 192 -12.99 2.75 16.23
CA PRO A 192 -11.65 3.18 15.85
C PRO A 192 -10.62 2.07 16.14
N GLY A 193 -9.88 1.64 15.12
CA GLY A 193 -8.95 0.52 15.21
C GLY A 193 -9.51 -0.84 14.76
N GLU A 194 -10.80 -0.96 14.47
CA GLU A 194 -11.44 -2.21 14.03
C GLU A 194 -11.90 -2.19 12.57
N SER A 195 -11.75 -1.07 11.88
CA SER A 195 -12.13 -0.96 10.46
C SER A 195 -11.32 -1.93 9.59
N PHE A 196 -11.80 -2.21 8.39
CA PHE A 196 -11.08 -3.02 7.40
C PHE A 196 -9.69 -2.43 7.11
N LEU A 197 -9.59 -1.11 6.96
CA LEU A 197 -8.31 -0.40 6.79
C LEU A 197 -7.42 -0.53 8.03
N ASP A 198 -7.99 -0.47 9.24
CA ASP A 198 -7.24 -0.68 10.48
C ASP A 198 -6.64 -2.08 10.55
N LYS A 199 -7.41 -3.09 10.17
CA LYS A 199 -6.93 -4.48 10.11
C LYS A 199 -5.83 -4.63 9.06
N MET A 200 -5.94 -3.99 7.90
CA MET A 200 -4.88 -3.99 6.90
C MET A 200 -3.62 -3.28 7.41
N ILE A 201 -3.75 -2.11 8.05
CA ILE A 201 -2.64 -1.39 8.67
C ILE A 201 -2.01 -2.25 9.77
N ALA A 202 -2.83 -2.86 10.64
CA ALA A 202 -2.37 -3.75 11.70
C ALA A 202 -1.64 -5.00 11.14
N LEU A 203 -2.06 -5.55 10.00
CA LEU A 203 -1.34 -6.61 9.31
C LEU A 203 0.02 -6.14 8.78
N VAL A 204 0.13 -4.90 8.32
CA VAL A 204 1.39 -4.30 7.86
C VAL A 204 2.28 -3.92 9.06
N GLU A 205 1.70 -3.36 10.13
CA GLU A 205 2.40 -3.00 11.37
C GLU A 205 2.72 -4.21 12.25
N GLY A 206 1.76 -5.12 12.39
CA GLY A 206 1.85 -6.34 13.19
C GLY A 206 2.56 -7.48 12.46
N ALA A 207 2.98 -7.27 11.21
CA ALA A 207 4.06 -8.02 10.62
C ALA A 207 5.31 -7.72 11.45
N SER A 208 5.26 -8.20 12.72
CA SER A 208 6.39 -8.22 13.61
C SER A 208 7.54 -8.73 12.77
N ARG A 209 8.65 -7.99 12.77
CA ARG A 209 9.88 -8.30 12.08
C ARG A 209 10.15 -9.80 12.12
N GLN A 210 9.61 -10.52 11.12
CA GLN A 210 9.91 -11.94 10.99
C GLN A 210 11.36 -12.03 10.55
N LYS A 211 12.18 -12.69 11.41
CA LYS A 211 13.57 -12.99 11.08
C LYS A 211 13.59 -13.84 9.81
N THR A 212 14.52 -13.56 8.92
CA THR A 212 14.73 -14.37 7.73
C THR A 212 15.27 -15.76 8.12
N PRO A 213 15.11 -16.80 7.29
CA PRO A 213 15.74 -18.09 7.52
C PRO A 213 17.25 -17.97 7.74
N ASN A 214 17.94 -17.12 6.96
CA ASN A 214 19.36 -16.84 7.11
C ASN A 214 19.69 -16.13 8.43
N GLU A 215 18.86 -15.16 8.87
CA GLU A 215 19.02 -14.54 10.19
C GLU A 215 18.89 -15.56 11.32
N ILE A 216 17.96 -16.52 11.21
CA ILE A 216 17.79 -17.58 12.21
C ILE A 216 19.00 -18.50 12.22
N ALA A 217 19.44 -18.97 11.04
CA ALA A 217 20.60 -19.85 10.90
C ALA A 217 21.88 -19.18 11.43
N LEU A 218 22.13 -17.92 11.08
CA LEU A 218 23.25 -17.15 11.60
C LEU A 218 23.16 -16.91 13.12
N THR A 219 21.96 -16.64 13.64
CA THR A 219 21.79 -16.48 15.10
C THR A 219 22.15 -17.76 15.85
N ILE A 220 21.74 -18.92 15.34
CA ILE A 220 22.08 -20.23 15.92
C ILE A 220 23.59 -20.47 15.83
N LEU A 221 24.19 -20.25 14.65
CA LEU A 221 25.63 -20.39 14.45
C LEU A 221 26.45 -19.52 15.42
N LEU A 222 26.04 -18.25 15.54
CA LEU A 222 26.67 -17.28 16.45
C LEU A 222 26.54 -17.72 17.92
N ALA A 223 25.38 -18.24 18.31
CA ALA A 223 25.19 -18.77 19.68
C ALA A 223 26.12 -19.99 19.97
N VAL A 224 26.24 -20.90 19.00
CA VAL A 224 27.15 -22.05 19.11
C VAL A 224 28.60 -21.58 19.19
N PHE A 225 29.05 -20.68 18.33
CA PHE A 225 30.41 -20.13 18.40
C PHE A 225 30.67 -19.41 19.73
N THR A 226 29.70 -18.62 20.19
CA THR A 226 29.84 -17.97 21.52
C THR A 226 30.07 -18.98 22.65
N LEU A 227 29.28 -20.08 22.63
CA LEU A 227 29.45 -21.14 23.62
C LEU A 227 30.82 -21.84 23.51
N VAL A 228 31.23 -22.20 22.28
CA VAL A 228 32.53 -22.84 22.03
C VAL A 228 33.69 -21.95 22.51
N PHE A 229 33.67 -20.67 22.13
CA PHE A 229 34.73 -19.74 22.53
C PHE A 229 34.71 -19.43 24.02
N LEU A 230 33.55 -19.44 24.67
CA LEU A 230 33.46 -19.34 26.12
C LEU A 230 34.16 -20.51 26.79
N ILE A 231 33.91 -21.75 26.32
CA ILE A 231 34.56 -22.95 26.83
C ILE A 231 36.08 -22.86 26.62
N VAL A 232 36.52 -22.48 25.42
CA VAL A 232 37.95 -22.31 25.11
C VAL A 232 38.60 -21.28 26.03
N CYS A 233 38.01 -20.13 26.25
CA CYS A 233 38.57 -19.12 27.16
C CYS A 233 38.63 -19.59 28.60
N ILE A 234 37.59 -20.27 29.10
CA ILE A 234 37.60 -20.82 30.47
C ILE A 234 38.67 -21.89 30.62
N THR A 235 38.82 -22.78 29.65
CA THR A 235 39.82 -23.86 29.71
C THR A 235 41.25 -23.35 29.50
N LEU A 236 41.44 -22.20 28.86
CA LEU A 236 42.76 -21.59 28.68
C LEU A 236 43.40 -21.19 30.02
N LYS A 237 42.64 -20.80 31.04
CA LYS A 237 43.17 -20.37 32.35
C LYS A 237 44.00 -21.44 33.05
N PRO A 238 43.54 -22.69 33.24
CA PRO A 238 44.37 -23.77 33.80
C PRO A 238 45.66 -24.05 33.02
N PHE A 239 45.62 -23.95 31.69
CA PHE A 239 46.83 -24.11 30.86
C PHE A 239 47.84 -22.98 31.05
N ALA A 240 47.35 -21.74 31.17
CA ALA A 240 48.19 -20.57 31.46
C ALA A 240 48.85 -20.71 32.84
N ASP A 241 48.07 -21.12 33.86
CA ASP A 241 48.59 -21.35 35.22
C ASP A 241 49.65 -22.47 35.26
N TYR A 242 49.42 -23.56 34.51
CA TYR A 242 50.40 -24.63 34.36
C TYR A 242 51.70 -24.15 33.72
N SER A 243 51.63 -23.23 32.74
CA SER A 243 52.77 -22.63 32.05
C SER A 243 53.42 -21.50 32.83
N ASN A 244 52.97 -21.20 34.05
CA ASN A 244 53.38 -20.03 34.85
C ASN A 244 53.20 -18.70 34.12
N THR A 245 52.20 -18.60 33.22
CA THR A 245 51.89 -17.37 32.45
C THR A 245 50.71 -16.67 33.12
N VAL A 246 50.94 -15.42 33.53
CA VAL A 246 49.87 -14.60 34.11
C VAL A 246 49.02 -14.00 33.01
N ILE A 247 47.76 -14.39 32.94
CA ILE A 247 46.76 -13.77 32.01
C ILE A 247 45.79 -12.95 32.83
N THR A 248 45.68 -11.67 32.52
CA THR A 248 44.75 -10.76 33.20
C THR A 248 43.30 -10.98 32.75
N ILE A 249 42.32 -10.56 33.55
CA ILE A 249 40.89 -10.60 33.18
C ILE A 249 40.65 -9.79 31.92
N ALA A 250 41.32 -8.64 31.77
CA ALA A 250 41.23 -7.83 30.57
C ALA A 250 41.69 -8.58 29.32
N ALA A 251 42.77 -9.36 29.42
CA ALA A 251 43.24 -10.18 28.29
C ALA A 251 42.21 -11.27 27.92
N PHE A 252 41.59 -11.93 28.91
CA PHE A 252 40.54 -12.92 28.68
C PHE A 252 39.30 -12.30 28.03
N CYS A 253 38.82 -11.16 28.54
CA CYS A 253 37.68 -10.45 27.97
C CYS A 253 37.97 -10.00 26.53
N SER A 254 39.15 -9.45 26.27
CA SER A 254 39.59 -9.06 24.94
C SER A 254 39.66 -10.24 23.98
N LEU A 255 40.27 -11.35 24.42
CA LEU A 255 40.37 -12.56 23.60
C LEU A 255 38.96 -13.12 23.29
N PHE A 256 38.09 -13.23 24.28
CA PHE A 256 36.74 -13.73 24.10
C PHE A 256 35.93 -12.88 23.12
N VAL A 257 35.93 -11.55 23.26
CA VAL A 257 35.22 -10.65 22.37
C VAL A 257 35.83 -10.63 20.97
N CYS A 258 37.15 -10.79 20.83
CA CYS A 258 37.80 -10.92 19.53
C CYS A 258 37.44 -12.21 18.79
N LEU A 259 37.23 -13.30 19.50
CA LEU A 259 36.83 -14.58 18.91
C LEU A 259 35.39 -14.60 18.45
N ILE A 260 34.51 -13.88 19.12
CA ILE A 260 33.10 -13.82 18.78
C ILE A 260 32.90 -12.82 17.62
N PRO A 261 32.17 -13.18 16.56
CA PRO A 261 31.89 -12.26 15.43
C PRO A 261 30.82 -11.22 15.81
N THR A 262 31.20 -10.28 16.69
CA THR A 262 30.32 -9.24 17.26
C THR A 262 29.69 -8.34 16.21
N THR A 263 30.44 -8.04 15.13
CA THR A 263 29.95 -7.21 14.01
C THR A 263 28.76 -7.86 13.29
N ILE A 264 28.79 -9.17 13.05
CA ILE A 264 27.68 -9.90 12.46
C ILE A 264 26.48 -9.87 13.42
N GLY A 265 26.70 -10.17 14.70
CA GLY A 265 25.64 -10.17 15.72
C GLY A 265 24.95 -8.80 15.87
N GLY A 266 25.70 -7.70 15.76
CA GLY A 266 25.19 -6.34 15.88
C GLY A 266 24.50 -5.82 14.60
N LEU A 267 24.99 -6.22 13.42
CA LEU A 267 24.53 -5.66 12.15
C LEU A 267 23.51 -6.53 11.41
N LEU A 268 23.35 -7.79 11.81
CA LEU A 268 22.46 -8.74 11.13
C LEU A 268 21.05 -8.18 10.93
N SER A 269 20.53 -7.53 11.95
CA SER A 269 19.23 -6.86 11.94
C SER A 269 19.17 -5.67 10.98
N ALA A 270 20.27 -4.91 10.85
CA ALA A 270 20.33 -3.73 10.00
C ALA A 270 20.29 -4.08 8.50
N ILE A 271 20.79 -5.26 8.12
CA ILE A 271 20.80 -5.74 6.72
C ILE A 271 19.38 -5.93 6.19
N GLY A 272 18.51 -6.62 6.95
CA GLY A 272 17.11 -6.83 6.55
C GLY A 272 16.36 -5.52 6.35
N ILE A 273 16.63 -4.52 7.20
CA ILE A 273 15.97 -3.21 7.13
C ILE A 273 16.52 -2.38 5.97
N ALA A 274 17.83 -2.45 5.71
CA ALA A 274 18.42 -1.80 4.53
C ALA A 274 17.83 -2.38 3.23
N GLY A 275 17.55 -3.68 3.18
CA GLY A 275 16.86 -4.32 2.07
C GLY A 275 15.45 -3.76 1.87
N MET A 276 14.67 -3.62 2.96
CA MET A 276 13.34 -3.03 2.90
C MET A 276 13.35 -1.56 2.47
N ASP A 277 14.31 -0.75 2.97
CA ASP A 277 14.48 0.65 2.56
C ASP A 277 14.79 0.78 1.05
N ARG A 278 15.63 -0.11 0.51
CA ARG A 278 15.91 -0.14 -0.94
C ARG A 278 14.68 -0.51 -1.77
N ALA A 279 13.90 -1.50 -1.33
CA ALA A 279 12.66 -1.87 -2.00
C ALA A 279 11.64 -0.72 -1.99
N LEU A 280 11.53 -0.01 -0.85
CA LEU A 280 10.66 1.15 -0.73
C LEU A 280 11.05 2.29 -1.68
N ARG A 281 12.35 2.57 -1.83
CA ARG A 281 12.85 3.57 -2.79
C ARG A 281 12.50 3.23 -4.23
N ALA A 282 12.28 1.95 -4.51
CA ALA A 282 11.77 1.45 -5.78
C ALA A 282 10.22 1.38 -5.80
N ASN A 283 9.53 2.07 -4.87
CA ASN A 283 8.06 2.05 -4.71
C ASN A 283 7.48 0.65 -4.43
N VAL A 284 8.28 -0.26 -3.86
CA VAL A 284 7.82 -1.60 -3.46
C VAL A 284 7.68 -1.65 -1.95
N ILE A 285 6.45 -1.79 -1.45
CA ILE A 285 6.16 -1.97 -0.02
C ILE A 285 6.32 -3.45 0.32
N THR A 286 7.27 -3.74 1.21
CA THR A 286 7.56 -5.10 1.66
C THR A 286 7.04 -5.34 3.07
N LYS A 287 6.48 -6.53 3.33
CA LYS A 287 5.95 -6.87 4.66
C LYS A 287 7.05 -7.10 5.70
N SER A 288 8.23 -7.56 5.28
CA SER A 288 9.33 -7.90 6.19
C SER A 288 10.65 -8.03 5.44
N GLY A 289 11.78 -8.00 6.15
CA GLY A 289 13.10 -8.33 5.58
C GLY A 289 13.13 -9.74 4.97
N LYS A 290 12.39 -10.69 5.58
CA LYS A 290 12.21 -12.03 5.03
C LYS A 290 11.55 -12.01 3.64
N ALA A 291 10.53 -11.18 3.45
CA ALA A 291 9.87 -11.06 2.16
C ALA A 291 10.81 -10.54 1.07
N VAL A 292 11.71 -9.58 1.41
CA VAL A 292 12.73 -9.07 0.48
C VAL A 292 13.73 -10.17 0.09
N GLU A 293 14.23 -10.92 1.07
CA GLU A 293 15.18 -12.01 0.84
C GLU A 293 14.54 -13.12 -0.02
N THR A 294 13.33 -13.55 0.36
CA THR A 294 12.62 -14.61 -0.35
C THR A 294 12.23 -14.20 -1.79
N ALA A 295 11.97 -12.90 -2.01
CA ALA A 295 11.62 -12.41 -3.35
C ALA A 295 12.73 -12.60 -4.39
N GLY A 296 14.00 -12.72 -3.95
CA GLY A 296 15.13 -13.04 -4.83
C GLY A 296 15.17 -14.50 -5.32
N ASP A 297 14.50 -15.39 -4.59
CA ASP A 297 14.59 -16.86 -4.79
C ASP A 297 13.25 -17.47 -5.29
N ILE A 298 12.29 -16.64 -5.72
CA ILE A 298 11.01 -17.14 -6.19
C ILE A 298 11.10 -17.67 -7.63
N ASP A 299 10.48 -18.84 -7.87
CA ASP A 299 10.33 -19.45 -9.20
C ASP A 299 8.95 -19.12 -9.82
N THR A 300 7.98 -18.78 -8.98
CA THR A 300 6.60 -18.52 -9.43
C THR A 300 6.10 -17.20 -8.86
N LEU A 301 5.63 -16.31 -9.74
CA LEU A 301 5.04 -15.02 -9.39
C LEU A 301 3.53 -15.06 -9.63
N LEU A 302 2.75 -14.81 -8.58
CA LEU A 302 1.31 -14.62 -8.68
C LEU A 302 1.01 -13.13 -8.76
N LEU A 303 0.46 -12.70 -9.89
CA LEU A 303 0.08 -11.30 -10.12
C LEU A 303 -1.43 -11.15 -9.98
N ASP A 304 -1.85 -10.13 -9.26
CA ASP A 304 -3.24 -9.67 -9.26
C ASP A 304 -3.59 -9.09 -10.64
N LYS A 305 -4.85 -9.24 -11.06
CA LYS A 305 -5.32 -8.73 -12.35
C LYS A 305 -5.61 -7.23 -12.27
N THR A 306 -6.55 -6.87 -11.40
CA THR A 306 -7.13 -5.52 -11.37
C THR A 306 -6.17 -4.52 -10.72
N GLY A 307 -5.83 -3.44 -11.44
CA GLY A 307 -4.90 -2.42 -10.96
C GLY A 307 -3.41 -2.84 -11.01
N THR A 308 -3.10 -4.15 -11.14
CA THR A 308 -1.74 -4.66 -11.30
C THR A 308 -1.42 -4.91 -12.77
N ILE A 309 -2.04 -5.91 -13.40
CA ILE A 309 -1.89 -6.22 -14.84
C ILE A 309 -2.69 -5.22 -15.67
N THR A 310 -3.89 -4.88 -15.20
CA THR A 310 -4.81 -3.93 -15.83
C THR A 310 -4.73 -2.55 -15.18
N ILE A 311 -5.38 -1.56 -15.81
CA ILE A 311 -5.44 -0.18 -15.29
C ILE A 311 -6.28 -0.10 -14.02
N GLY A 312 -7.21 -1.06 -13.82
CA GLY A 312 -8.14 -1.09 -12.68
C GLY A 312 -9.39 -0.22 -12.84
N ASN A 313 -9.52 0.50 -13.97
CA ASN A 313 -10.70 1.24 -14.35
C ASN A 313 -11.16 0.77 -15.72
N ARG A 314 -12.48 0.69 -15.90
CA ARG A 314 -13.04 0.35 -17.21
C ARG A 314 -12.88 1.51 -18.17
N LYS A 315 -12.31 1.23 -19.35
CA LYS A 315 -12.18 2.18 -20.44
C LYS A 315 -13.01 1.75 -21.64
N ALA A 316 -13.56 2.71 -22.38
CA ALA A 316 -14.18 2.46 -23.65
C ALA A 316 -13.14 1.96 -24.65
N THR A 317 -13.44 0.85 -25.33
CA THR A 317 -12.54 0.20 -26.27
C THR A 317 -13.09 0.18 -27.70
N GLU A 318 -14.40 0.08 -27.87
CA GLU A 318 -15.02 0.03 -29.20
C GLU A 318 -16.47 0.54 -29.17
N PHE A 319 -16.94 1.01 -30.35
CA PHE A 319 -18.30 1.46 -30.59
C PHE A 319 -18.99 0.56 -31.63
N TYR A 320 -20.14 0.00 -31.27
CA TYR A 320 -20.96 -0.88 -32.10
C TYR A 320 -22.30 -0.22 -32.41
N PRO A 321 -22.43 0.52 -33.53
CA PRO A 321 -23.72 1.07 -33.96
C PRO A 321 -24.66 -0.06 -34.38
N VAL A 322 -25.99 0.16 -34.25
CA VAL A 322 -27.00 -0.75 -34.82
C VAL A 322 -26.95 -0.75 -36.37
N ALA A 323 -27.43 -1.82 -36.98
CA ALA A 323 -27.46 -1.95 -38.42
C ALA A 323 -28.17 -0.74 -39.08
N GLY A 324 -27.51 -0.09 -40.06
CA GLY A 324 -28.05 1.06 -40.79
C GLY A 324 -27.77 2.42 -40.15
N MET A 325 -27.13 2.48 -38.98
CA MET A 325 -26.68 3.72 -38.37
C MET A 325 -25.24 4.04 -38.77
N ASP A 326 -25.00 5.30 -39.14
CA ASP A 326 -23.63 5.77 -39.42
C ASP A 326 -22.78 5.74 -38.17
N LYS A 327 -21.57 5.17 -38.28
CA LYS A 327 -20.65 5.01 -37.13
C LYS A 327 -20.24 6.37 -36.54
N HIS A 328 -20.03 7.38 -37.40
CA HIS A 328 -19.63 8.72 -36.92
C HIS A 328 -20.76 9.39 -36.14
N ALA A 329 -21.99 9.34 -36.65
CA ALA A 329 -23.17 9.89 -35.97
C ALA A 329 -23.44 9.16 -34.63
N PHE A 330 -23.20 7.86 -34.55
CA PHE A 330 -23.31 7.11 -33.31
C PHE A 330 -22.26 7.56 -32.29
N ILE A 331 -21.00 7.73 -32.71
CA ILE A 331 -19.92 8.23 -31.82
C ILE A 331 -20.26 9.63 -31.31
N GLU A 332 -20.74 10.52 -32.15
CA GLU A 332 -21.20 11.87 -31.74
C GLU A 332 -22.27 11.80 -30.65
N ALA A 333 -23.26 10.92 -30.78
CA ALA A 333 -24.30 10.73 -29.78
C ALA A 333 -23.69 10.18 -28.45
N CYS A 334 -22.75 9.25 -28.54
CA CYS A 334 -22.03 8.71 -27.38
C CYS A 334 -21.24 9.81 -26.64
N LEU A 335 -20.55 10.68 -27.38
CA LEU A 335 -19.82 11.80 -26.80
C LEU A 335 -20.77 12.81 -26.15
N MET A 336 -21.85 13.20 -26.85
CA MET A 336 -22.85 14.13 -26.29
C MET A 336 -23.46 13.61 -24.98
N SER A 337 -23.81 12.32 -24.91
CA SER A 337 -24.34 11.70 -23.69
C SER A 337 -23.34 11.58 -22.57
N SER A 338 -22.05 11.77 -22.86
CA SER A 338 -20.95 11.63 -21.88
C SER A 338 -20.36 12.95 -21.40
N VAL A 339 -20.78 14.10 -21.97
CA VAL A 339 -20.21 15.42 -21.62
C VAL A 339 -20.34 15.78 -20.15
N SER A 340 -21.42 15.38 -19.51
CA SER A 340 -21.69 15.66 -18.09
C SER A 340 -21.35 14.49 -17.17
N ASP A 341 -20.75 13.45 -17.72
CA ASP A 341 -20.42 12.24 -16.98
C ASP A 341 -18.96 12.31 -16.48
N ASP A 342 -18.79 12.68 -15.22
CA ASP A 342 -17.49 12.83 -14.57
C ASP A 342 -16.84 11.50 -14.19
N THR A 343 -17.51 10.38 -14.42
CA THR A 343 -16.96 9.04 -14.14
C THR A 343 -15.76 8.71 -15.03
N PRO A 344 -14.87 7.81 -14.61
CA PRO A 344 -13.77 7.32 -15.45
C PRO A 344 -14.26 6.77 -16.79
N GLU A 345 -15.39 6.06 -16.79
CA GLU A 345 -16.05 5.51 -17.97
C GLU A 345 -16.50 6.61 -18.93
N GLY A 346 -17.19 7.64 -18.43
CA GLY A 346 -17.63 8.78 -19.23
C GLY A 346 -16.47 9.51 -19.91
N LYS A 347 -15.40 9.76 -19.17
CA LYS A 347 -14.17 10.37 -19.69
C LYS A 347 -13.49 9.51 -20.75
N SER A 348 -13.46 8.18 -20.56
CA SER A 348 -12.86 7.26 -21.52
C SER A 348 -13.62 7.18 -22.84
N ILE A 349 -14.96 7.33 -22.81
CA ILE A 349 -15.79 7.41 -24.03
C ILE A 349 -15.42 8.64 -24.84
N ILE A 350 -15.24 9.79 -24.17
CA ILE A 350 -14.82 11.03 -24.83
C ILE A 350 -13.43 10.90 -25.43
N GLU A 351 -12.49 10.26 -24.70
CA GLU A 351 -11.12 10.02 -25.15
C GLU A 351 -11.12 9.16 -26.41
N LEU A 352 -11.79 8.01 -26.40
CA LEU A 352 -11.91 7.10 -27.54
C LEU A 352 -12.55 7.78 -28.77
N GLY A 353 -13.63 8.55 -28.58
CA GLY A 353 -14.26 9.24 -29.67
C GLY A 353 -13.35 10.29 -30.30
N ARG A 354 -12.51 10.97 -29.51
CA ARG A 354 -11.49 11.91 -30.04
C ARG A 354 -10.41 11.19 -30.85
N GLU A 355 -9.95 10.03 -30.36
CA GLU A 355 -8.99 9.19 -31.09
C GLU A 355 -9.56 8.72 -32.44
N MET A 356 -10.86 8.46 -32.51
CA MET A 356 -11.57 8.12 -33.74
C MET A 356 -11.91 9.33 -34.63
N GLY A 357 -11.44 10.52 -34.26
CA GLY A 357 -11.53 11.73 -35.13
C GLY A 357 -12.71 12.63 -34.86
N VAL A 358 -13.61 12.32 -33.91
CA VAL A 358 -14.74 13.19 -33.56
C VAL A 358 -14.28 14.32 -32.64
N ARG A 359 -14.52 15.58 -33.06
CA ARG A 359 -14.09 16.76 -32.31
C ARG A 359 -15.23 17.32 -31.46
N MET A 360 -14.99 17.50 -30.16
CA MET A 360 -15.97 18.07 -29.21
C MET A 360 -16.48 19.47 -29.63
N ARG A 361 -15.67 20.25 -30.35
CA ARG A 361 -16.05 21.60 -30.83
C ARG A 361 -17.13 21.58 -31.90
N THR A 362 -17.37 20.44 -32.54
CA THR A 362 -18.42 20.28 -33.56
C THR A 362 -19.76 19.85 -32.96
N LEU A 363 -19.77 19.44 -31.68
CA LEU A 363 -20.99 19.00 -31.00
C LEU A 363 -21.78 20.20 -30.49
N ASN A 364 -23.03 20.31 -30.97
CA ASN A 364 -23.91 21.39 -30.53
C ASN A 364 -24.65 21.00 -29.24
N THR A 365 -24.06 21.32 -28.10
CA THR A 365 -24.66 21.09 -26.77
C THR A 365 -25.14 22.38 -26.11
N GLU A 366 -25.18 23.49 -26.84
CA GLU A 366 -25.58 24.80 -26.31
C GLU A 366 -27.06 24.82 -25.94
N GLY A 367 -27.37 25.09 -24.67
CA GLY A 367 -28.75 25.10 -24.15
C GLY A 367 -29.37 23.71 -23.95
N ALA A 368 -28.57 22.65 -24.01
CA ALA A 368 -29.03 21.29 -23.72
C ALA A 368 -29.18 21.05 -22.23
N HIS A 369 -30.11 20.20 -21.83
CA HIS A 369 -30.32 19.75 -20.46
C HIS A 369 -29.57 18.45 -20.23
N MET A 370 -28.56 18.46 -19.33
CA MET A 370 -27.77 17.31 -18.97
C MET A 370 -28.46 16.44 -17.92
N ILE A 371 -28.45 15.13 -18.14
CA ILE A 371 -28.96 14.13 -17.17
C ILE A 371 -27.80 13.36 -16.63
N LYS A 372 -27.52 13.59 -15.34
CA LYS A 372 -26.45 12.87 -14.63
C LYS A 372 -26.84 11.43 -14.40
N PHE A 373 -25.83 10.56 -14.29
CA PHE A 373 -26.05 9.18 -13.89
C PHE A 373 -26.56 9.12 -12.45
N THR A 374 -27.61 8.31 -12.22
CA THR A 374 -28.08 7.96 -10.89
C THR A 374 -28.13 6.44 -10.77
N ALA A 375 -27.89 5.93 -9.57
CA ALA A 375 -27.94 4.49 -9.32
C ALA A 375 -29.37 3.91 -9.49
N GLU A 376 -30.41 4.75 -9.30
CA GLU A 376 -31.82 4.40 -9.51
C GLU A 376 -32.15 4.19 -10.99
N THR A 377 -31.82 5.18 -11.83
CA THR A 377 -32.12 5.15 -13.26
C THR A 377 -31.14 4.28 -14.05
N LYS A 378 -29.92 4.10 -13.54
CA LYS A 378 -28.79 3.40 -14.16
C LYS A 378 -28.48 3.90 -15.57
N CYS A 379 -28.77 5.15 -15.83
CA CYS A 379 -28.51 5.82 -17.11
C CYS A 379 -28.15 7.29 -16.92
N SER A 380 -27.41 7.81 -17.88
CA SER A 380 -27.09 9.23 -18.02
C SER A 380 -27.40 9.68 -19.43
N GLY A 381 -27.36 10.98 -19.71
CA GLY A 381 -27.59 11.45 -21.06
C GLY A 381 -27.80 12.94 -21.19
N ILE A 382 -28.40 13.35 -22.30
CA ILE A 382 -28.64 14.74 -22.68
C ILE A 382 -29.96 14.91 -23.43
N ASN A 383 -30.66 15.99 -23.16
CA ASN A 383 -31.78 16.45 -23.97
C ASN A 383 -31.30 17.67 -24.75
N LEU A 384 -31.24 17.55 -26.04
CA LEU A 384 -30.85 18.64 -26.93
C LEU A 384 -31.98 19.65 -27.09
N LYS A 385 -31.64 20.85 -27.54
CA LYS A 385 -32.58 21.95 -27.71
C LYS A 385 -33.63 21.70 -28.82
N ASP A 386 -33.31 20.84 -29.76
CA ASP A 386 -34.23 20.42 -30.85
C ASP A 386 -35.24 19.34 -30.40
N GLY A 387 -35.18 18.92 -29.16
CA GLY A 387 -36.05 17.90 -28.59
C GLY A 387 -35.46 16.48 -28.64
N THR A 388 -34.28 16.27 -29.24
CA THR A 388 -33.62 14.97 -29.31
C THR A 388 -33.17 14.51 -27.90
N GLU A 389 -33.55 13.31 -27.51
CA GLU A 389 -33.17 12.69 -26.24
C GLU A 389 -32.12 11.61 -26.46
N ILE A 390 -30.91 11.77 -25.88
CA ILE A 390 -29.88 10.75 -25.93
C ILE A 390 -29.68 10.20 -24.51
N ARG A 391 -29.73 8.88 -24.38
CA ARG A 391 -29.48 8.16 -23.10
C ARG A 391 -28.45 7.06 -23.30
N LYS A 392 -27.53 6.93 -22.35
CA LYS A 392 -26.63 5.79 -22.26
C LYS A 392 -26.74 5.15 -20.87
N GLY A 393 -26.63 3.86 -20.80
CA GLY A 393 -26.70 3.19 -19.50
C GLY A 393 -26.64 1.67 -19.57
N ALA A 394 -26.95 1.04 -18.46
CA ALA A 394 -27.03 -0.42 -18.37
C ALA A 394 -28.10 -0.99 -19.32
N PHE A 395 -27.84 -2.19 -19.82
CA PHE A 395 -28.75 -2.89 -20.76
C PHE A 395 -30.20 -2.87 -20.29
N ASP A 396 -30.45 -3.27 -19.03
CA ASP A 396 -31.81 -3.37 -18.50
C ASP A 396 -32.52 -2.00 -18.45
N ALA A 397 -31.80 -0.94 -18.12
CA ALA A 397 -32.33 0.41 -18.06
C ALA A 397 -32.75 0.93 -19.44
N ILE A 398 -31.85 0.80 -20.41
CA ILE A 398 -32.13 1.26 -21.77
C ILE A 398 -33.19 0.38 -22.48
N ARG A 399 -33.18 -0.94 -22.24
CA ARG A 399 -34.22 -1.85 -22.70
C ARG A 399 -35.59 -1.43 -22.19
N ARG A 400 -35.71 -1.11 -20.90
CA ARG A 400 -36.96 -0.62 -20.30
C ARG A 400 -37.42 0.67 -20.99
N ILE A 401 -36.55 1.67 -21.16
CA ILE A 401 -36.87 2.93 -21.84
C ILE A 401 -37.40 2.69 -23.27
N ALA A 402 -36.75 1.80 -24.03
CA ALA A 402 -37.15 1.50 -25.39
C ALA A 402 -38.50 0.77 -25.43
N MET A 403 -38.71 -0.23 -24.56
CA MET A 403 -39.96 -1.02 -24.52
C MET A 403 -41.17 -0.20 -24.06
N GLU A 404 -41.02 0.67 -23.06
CA GLU A 404 -42.06 1.57 -22.58
C GLU A 404 -42.53 2.56 -23.68
N ALA A 405 -41.62 2.91 -24.61
CA ALA A 405 -41.95 3.70 -25.79
C ALA A 405 -42.51 2.87 -26.97
N GLY A 406 -42.71 1.57 -26.79
CA GLY A 406 -43.22 0.70 -27.85
C GLY A 406 -42.19 0.29 -28.91
N ASN A 407 -40.91 0.59 -28.69
CA ASN A 407 -39.84 0.22 -29.61
C ASN A 407 -39.34 -1.22 -29.31
N LYS A 408 -39.00 -1.97 -30.35
CA LYS A 408 -38.38 -3.28 -30.23
C LYS A 408 -36.89 -3.14 -29.99
N PHE A 409 -36.33 -3.98 -29.11
CA PHE A 409 -34.91 -4.08 -28.95
C PHE A 409 -34.32 -4.94 -30.10
N PRO A 410 -33.31 -4.45 -30.87
CA PRO A 410 -32.75 -5.20 -32.01
C PRO A 410 -32.00 -6.46 -31.52
N LYS A 411 -32.27 -7.58 -32.18
CA LYS A 411 -31.65 -8.86 -31.84
C LYS A 411 -30.14 -8.82 -32.04
N ASP A 412 -29.65 -8.23 -33.11
CA ASP A 412 -28.22 -8.08 -33.40
C ASP A 412 -27.50 -7.32 -32.28
N THR A 413 -28.19 -6.36 -31.65
CA THR A 413 -27.64 -5.63 -30.49
C THR A 413 -27.57 -6.51 -29.25
N GLU A 414 -28.54 -7.41 -29.01
CA GLU A 414 -28.50 -8.38 -27.91
C GLU A 414 -27.34 -9.36 -28.11
N ASP A 415 -27.09 -9.81 -29.34
CA ASP A 415 -25.95 -10.71 -29.65
C ASP A 415 -24.59 -10.02 -29.36
N VAL A 416 -24.45 -8.75 -29.71
CA VAL A 416 -23.26 -7.94 -29.39
C VAL A 416 -23.09 -7.78 -27.88
N ILE A 417 -24.15 -7.49 -27.14
CA ILE A 417 -24.12 -7.37 -25.68
C ILE A 417 -23.66 -8.67 -25.03
N GLN A 418 -24.18 -9.80 -25.51
CA GLN A 418 -23.78 -11.14 -25.00
C GLN A 418 -22.32 -11.42 -25.32
N ALA A 419 -21.85 -11.12 -26.52
CA ALA A 419 -20.45 -11.31 -26.91
C ALA A 419 -19.49 -10.47 -26.04
N ILE A 420 -19.81 -9.19 -25.82
CA ILE A 420 -19.02 -8.31 -24.94
C ILE A 420 -18.96 -8.89 -23.51
N SER A 421 -20.11 -9.28 -22.96
CA SER A 421 -20.20 -9.84 -21.61
C SER A 421 -19.45 -11.18 -21.47
N ALA A 422 -19.53 -12.05 -22.49
CA ALA A 422 -18.80 -13.31 -22.51
C ALA A 422 -17.27 -13.13 -22.52
N ASN A 423 -16.79 -12.03 -23.11
CA ASN A 423 -15.37 -11.64 -23.13
C ASN A 423 -14.93 -10.86 -21.88
N GLY A 424 -15.80 -10.73 -20.87
CA GLY A 424 -15.49 -10.00 -19.63
C GLY A 424 -15.57 -8.48 -19.73
N GLY A 425 -16.07 -7.96 -20.87
CA GLY A 425 -16.37 -6.54 -21.06
C GLY A 425 -17.70 -6.14 -20.44
N THR A 426 -17.93 -4.84 -20.32
CA THR A 426 -19.21 -4.28 -19.87
C THR A 426 -19.85 -3.50 -21.03
N PRO A 427 -21.03 -3.93 -21.49
CA PRO A 427 -21.76 -3.23 -22.52
C PRO A 427 -22.52 -2.04 -21.91
N LEU A 428 -22.32 -0.83 -22.46
CA LEU A 428 -23.18 0.32 -22.23
C LEU A 428 -24.04 0.53 -23.48
N VAL A 429 -25.35 0.49 -23.30
CA VAL A 429 -26.29 0.66 -24.42
C VAL A 429 -26.63 2.17 -24.57
N VAL A 430 -26.70 2.61 -25.79
CA VAL A 430 -27.09 4.00 -26.15
C VAL A 430 -28.39 3.97 -26.91
N CYS A 431 -29.33 4.87 -26.56
CA CYS A 431 -30.54 5.11 -27.33
C CYS A 431 -30.70 6.61 -27.69
N ILE A 432 -31.30 6.87 -28.83
CA ILE A 432 -31.66 8.20 -29.32
C ILE A 432 -33.17 8.18 -29.52
N ASP A 433 -33.86 9.14 -28.94
CA ASP A 433 -35.33 9.23 -28.99
C ASP A 433 -36.02 7.91 -28.64
N LYS A 434 -35.49 7.27 -27.55
CA LYS A 434 -35.98 5.99 -27.05
C LYS A 434 -35.82 4.78 -28.00
N LYS A 435 -35.09 4.96 -29.12
CA LYS A 435 -34.69 3.88 -30.03
C LYS A 435 -33.24 3.49 -29.78
N VAL A 436 -32.96 2.21 -29.73
CA VAL A 436 -31.59 1.72 -29.54
C VAL A 436 -30.73 2.15 -30.71
N ALA A 437 -29.61 2.79 -30.43
CA ALA A 437 -28.66 3.32 -31.40
C ALA A 437 -27.39 2.46 -31.52
N GLY A 438 -26.99 1.79 -30.43
CA GLY A 438 -25.81 0.94 -30.43
C GLY A 438 -25.32 0.62 -29.03
N VAL A 439 -24.11 0.05 -28.96
CA VAL A 439 -23.44 -0.38 -27.73
C VAL A 439 -22.03 0.17 -27.70
N ILE A 440 -21.60 0.61 -26.52
CA ILE A 440 -20.22 0.96 -26.21
C ILE A 440 -19.63 -0.19 -25.39
N GLU A 441 -18.49 -0.71 -25.79
CA GLU A 441 -17.77 -1.72 -25.03
C GLU A 441 -16.83 -1.03 -24.04
N LEU A 442 -16.93 -1.42 -22.76
CA LEU A 442 -15.99 -1.04 -21.74
C LEU A 442 -15.20 -2.26 -21.28
N GLN A 443 -13.88 -2.12 -21.19
CA GLN A 443 -12.99 -3.17 -20.69
C GLN A 443 -12.00 -2.62 -19.67
N ASP A 444 -11.58 -3.45 -18.73
CA ASP A 444 -10.42 -3.19 -17.89
C ASP A 444 -9.15 -3.54 -18.70
N VAL A 445 -8.53 -2.51 -19.25
CA VAL A 445 -7.47 -2.62 -20.27
C VAL A 445 -6.15 -3.01 -19.61
N ILE A 446 -5.44 -3.95 -20.22
CA ILE A 446 -4.08 -4.34 -19.80
C ILE A 446 -3.14 -3.14 -19.97
N LYS A 447 -2.31 -2.89 -18.96
CA LYS A 447 -1.32 -1.81 -19.02
C LYS A 447 -0.33 -2.02 -20.17
N PRO A 448 0.05 -0.95 -20.91
CA PRO A 448 0.86 -1.07 -22.14
C PRO A 448 2.18 -1.82 -21.97
N TYR A 449 2.81 -1.73 -20.79
CA TYR A 449 4.09 -2.39 -20.54
C TYR A 449 3.98 -3.92 -20.40
N PHE A 450 2.79 -4.46 -20.10
CA PHE A 450 2.56 -5.91 -20.15
C PHE A 450 2.39 -6.39 -21.60
N LEU A 451 1.80 -5.57 -22.48
CA LEU A 451 1.63 -5.89 -23.91
C LEU A 451 2.96 -5.81 -24.68
N ALA A 452 3.86 -4.92 -24.28
CA ALA A 452 5.18 -4.79 -24.89
C ALA A 452 6.12 -5.97 -24.59
N SER A 453 5.75 -6.90 -23.70
CA SER A 453 6.58 -8.02 -23.27
C SER A 453 6.47 -9.28 -24.13
N ASP A 454 5.65 -9.32 -25.18
CA ASP A 454 5.67 -10.41 -26.18
C ASP A 454 7.00 -10.50 -26.96
N ALA A 455 7.85 -9.48 -26.83
CA ALA A 455 9.24 -9.47 -27.33
C ALA A 455 10.26 -9.97 -26.30
N GLY A 456 9.87 -10.92 -25.45
CA GLY A 456 10.75 -11.64 -24.52
C GLY A 456 11.11 -10.85 -23.27
N LEU A 457 10.96 -11.48 -22.13
CA LEU A 457 11.58 -11.18 -20.84
C LEU A 457 13.12 -11.18 -20.94
N LYS A 458 13.66 -10.37 -21.84
CA LYS A 458 15.08 -10.00 -21.81
C LYS A 458 15.22 -8.95 -20.73
N ARG A 459 16.03 -9.26 -19.70
CA ARG A 459 16.49 -8.32 -18.70
C ARG A 459 16.79 -6.99 -19.37
N ARG A 460 15.96 -5.96 -19.11
CA ARG A 460 16.29 -4.60 -19.55
C ARG A 460 17.45 -4.09 -18.70
N PRO A 461 18.41 -3.36 -19.27
CA PRO A 461 19.43 -2.67 -18.52
C PRO A 461 18.78 -1.70 -17.50
N GLU A 462 19.43 -1.50 -16.36
CA GLU A 462 18.96 -0.69 -15.23
C GLU A 462 18.58 0.77 -15.59
N GLU A 463 19.05 1.28 -16.73
CA GLU A 463 18.78 2.65 -17.21
C GLU A 463 17.32 2.89 -17.65
N ASP A 464 16.59 1.86 -18.09
CA ASP A 464 15.20 2.02 -18.56
C ASP A 464 14.18 2.05 -17.42
N ALA A 465 14.53 1.53 -16.25
CA ALA A 465 13.62 1.52 -15.10
C ALA A 465 13.39 2.93 -14.49
N GLN A 466 14.34 3.85 -14.66
CA GLN A 466 14.22 5.22 -14.12
C GLN A 466 13.28 6.11 -14.94
N ASN A 467 13.06 5.82 -16.20
CA ASN A 467 12.24 6.66 -17.10
C ASN A 467 10.75 6.31 -17.11
N TYR A 468 10.34 5.16 -16.54
CA TYR A 468 8.93 4.75 -16.47
C TYR A 468 8.20 5.16 -15.19
N PHE A 469 8.94 5.71 -14.20
CA PHE A 469 8.38 6.15 -12.90
C PHE A 469 8.43 7.67 -12.71
N GLN A 470 8.58 8.45 -13.79
CA GLN A 470 8.45 9.92 -13.76
C GLN A 470 7.03 10.39 -14.10
#